data_caed4e558c649b9c0a3a547429767776
#
_entry.id   caed4e558c649b9c0a3a547429767776
#
_cell.length_a   1.000
_cell.length_b   1.000
_cell.length_c   1.000
_cell.angle_alpha   90.00
_cell.angle_beta   90.00
_cell.angle_gamma   90.00
#
_symmetry.space_group_name_H-M   'P 1'
#
loop_
_entity.id
_entity.type
_entity.pdbx_description
1 polymer ?
#
loop_
_entity_poly.entity_id
_entity_poly.type
_entity_poly.pdbx_seq_one_letter_code
_entity_poly.pdbx_strand_id
1 'polypeptide(L)'
;YGDGVFEGLRCYAGQVFRMREHLDRLWASAAKIELTIPISAEEMEIAINSTLAANDIRDGYIRLIVTRGEGTLGLDPNKCAQAQVIIITDMITLYPDEFYENGLAIVTAKTIRNHPSALDPQIKSLNYLNNILAKIEGLKAGCVEALMLNHEGEVAECTGDNIFIVNAGVLQTPPVSAGVLQGVTRGAVMELAREDGIKVEEVTMTIEDVYAADECFLTGTAAE
;
A
#
# COMPACT_ATOMS: atom_id res chain seq x y z
N TYR A 1 15.33 -13.40 1.44
CA TYR A 1 14.46 -13.71 0.32
C TYR A 1 13.17 -12.88 0.28
N GLY A 2 12.98 -11.89 1.15
CA GLY A 2 11.75 -11.10 1.24
C GLY A 2 10.59 -11.83 1.96
N ASP A 3 10.90 -12.85 2.76
CA ASP A 3 9.92 -13.58 3.57
C ASP A 3 9.56 -12.76 4.82
N GLY A 4 8.53 -11.98 4.68
CA GLY A 4 8.03 -11.07 5.70
C GLY A 4 6.93 -10.16 5.15
N VAL A 5 6.33 -9.40 6.04
CA VAL A 5 5.26 -8.46 5.77
C VAL A 5 5.58 -7.09 6.34
N PHE A 6 4.92 -6.06 5.84
CA PHE A 6 5.16 -4.71 6.36
C PHE A 6 3.91 -3.84 6.31
N GLU A 7 3.97 -2.77 7.08
CA GLU A 7 3.03 -1.67 7.01
C GLU A 7 3.74 -0.31 6.89
N GLY A 8 3.04 0.63 6.30
CA GLY A 8 3.35 2.04 6.39
C GLY A 8 2.19 2.74 7.08
N LEU A 9 2.47 3.53 8.12
CA LEU A 9 1.48 4.28 8.86
C LEU A 9 1.90 5.75 8.92
N ARG A 10 0.92 6.65 9.07
CA ARG A 10 1.17 8.08 9.30
C ARG A 10 0.78 8.46 10.72
N CYS A 11 1.56 9.35 11.29
CA CYS A 11 1.28 9.99 12.57
C CYS A 11 1.03 11.47 12.32
N TYR A 12 -0.06 12.01 12.85
CA TYR A 12 -0.44 13.42 12.80
C TYR A 12 -0.71 13.92 14.20
N ALA A 13 -0.04 14.99 14.61
CA ALA A 13 -0.15 15.57 15.94
C ALA A 13 0.01 14.56 17.09
N GLY A 14 0.85 13.53 16.88
CA GLY A 14 1.12 12.47 17.85
C GLY A 14 0.09 11.33 17.86
N GLN A 15 -0.83 11.29 16.92
CA GLN A 15 -1.81 10.20 16.78
C GLN A 15 -1.59 9.44 15.47
N VAL A 16 -1.49 8.11 15.56
CA VAL A 16 -1.34 7.27 14.37
C VAL A 16 -2.71 7.08 13.71
N PHE A 17 -2.78 7.49 12.45
CA PHE A 17 -4.02 7.40 11.67
C PHE A 17 -4.36 5.94 11.36
N ARG A 18 -5.59 5.53 11.66
CA ARG A 18 -6.12 4.20 11.34
C ARG A 18 -5.21 3.04 11.81
N MET A 19 -4.59 3.19 13.00
CA MET A 19 -3.67 2.21 13.57
C MET A 19 -4.23 0.78 13.50
N ARG A 20 -5.48 0.61 13.93
CA ARG A 20 -6.09 -0.72 14.02
C ARG A 20 -6.23 -1.39 12.66
N GLU A 21 -6.71 -0.67 11.66
CA GLU A 21 -6.89 -1.21 10.30
C GLU A 21 -5.55 -1.61 9.67
N HIS A 22 -4.48 -0.85 9.93
CA HIS A 22 -3.13 -1.23 9.50
C HIS A 22 -2.63 -2.49 10.19
N LEU A 23 -2.84 -2.62 11.51
CA LEU A 23 -2.44 -3.81 12.25
C LEU A 23 -3.25 -5.03 11.81
N ASP A 24 -4.57 -4.90 11.65
CA ASP A 24 -5.43 -5.98 11.17
C ASP A 24 -4.95 -6.50 9.80
N ARG A 25 -4.56 -5.59 8.88
CA ARG A 25 -3.99 -5.97 7.57
C ARG A 25 -2.62 -6.61 7.70
N LEU A 26 -1.77 -6.15 8.62
CA LEU A 26 -0.47 -6.77 8.90
C LEU A 26 -0.64 -8.24 9.34
N TRP A 27 -1.55 -8.48 10.30
CA TRP A 27 -1.86 -9.83 10.78
C TRP A 27 -2.48 -10.70 9.69
N ALA A 28 -3.39 -10.15 8.89
CA ALA A 28 -3.96 -10.86 7.74
C ALA A 28 -2.90 -11.23 6.71
N SER A 29 -1.97 -10.33 6.41
CA SER A 29 -0.84 -10.60 5.50
C SER A 29 0.10 -11.67 6.06
N ALA A 30 0.44 -11.59 7.36
CA ALA A 30 1.29 -12.56 8.03
C ALA A 30 0.66 -13.97 8.04
N ALA A 31 -0.64 -14.06 8.31
CA ALA A 31 -1.37 -15.32 8.31
C ALA A 31 -1.33 -16.01 6.93
N LYS A 32 -1.45 -15.23 5.83
CA LYS A 32 -1.39 -15.79 4.46
C LYS A 32 -0.04 -16.41 4.10
N ILE A 33 1.05 -16.02 4.77
CA ILE A 33 2.39 -16.61 4.59
C ILE A 33 2.80 -17.49 5.77
N GLU A 34 1.85 -17.87 6.63
CA GLU A 34 2.10 -18.67 7.83
C GLU A 34 3.22 -18.11 8.72
N LEU A 35 3.24 -16.78 8.86
CA LEU A 35 4.20 -16.07 9.72
C LEU A 35 3.52 -15.68 11.02
N THR A 36 3.99 -16.24 12.15
CA THR A 36 3.51 -15.86 13.47
C THR A 36 4.23 -14.58 13.94
N ILE A 37 3.46 -13.52 14.19
CA ILE A 37 3.99 -12.28 14.79
C ILE A 37 4.26 -12.55 16.27
N PRO A 38 5.47 -12.23 16.80
CA PRO A 38 5.91 -12.69 18.13
C PRO A 38 5.36 -11.90 19.30
N ILE A 39 4.58 -10.84 19.05
CA ILE A 39 3.94 -10.00 20.07
C ILE A 39 2.47 -9.79 19.73
N SER A 40 1.65 -9.40 20.68
CA SER A 40 0.23 -9.08 20.46
C SER A 40 0.05 -7.75 19.71
N ALA A 41 -1.18 -7.48 19.22
CA ALA A 41 -1.49 -6.21 18.57
C ALA A 41 -1.36 -5.03 19.56
N GLU A 42 -1.75 -5.22 20.81
CA GLU A 42 -1.65 -4.21 21.88
C GLU A 42 -0.18 -3.90 22.20
N GLU A 43 0.67 -4.91 22.28
CA GLU A 43 2.12 -4.74 22.44
C GLU A 43 2.76 -4.03 21.25
N MET A 44 2.27 -4.30 20.03
CA MET A 44 2.71 -3.62 18.82
C MET A 44 2.33 -2.13 18.82
N GLU A 45 1.10 -1.79 19.22
CA GLU A 45 0.67 -0.39 19.39
C GLU A 45 1.54 0.36 20.41
N ILE A 46 1.85 -0.27 21.54
CA ILE A 46 2.76 0.29 22.55
C ILE A 46 4.16 0.51 21.98
N ALA A 47 4.68 -0.47 21.24
CA ALA A 47 6.00 -0.39 20.63
C ALA A 47 6.09 0.74 19.58
N ILE A 48 5.07 0.89 18.73
CA ILE A 48 4.98 1.98 17.74
C ILE A 48 4.98 3.34 18.44
N ASN A 49 4.10 3.54 19.43
CA ASN A 49 4.00 4.80 20.16
C ASN A 49 5.29 5.12 20.94
N SER A 50 5.92 4.11 21.52
CA SER A 50 7.21 4.25 22.23
C SER A 50 8.34 4.65 21.26
N THR A 51 8.34 4.10 20.03
CA THR A 51 9.32 4.45 19.00
C THR A 51 9.14 5.88 18.50
N LEU A 52 7.90 6.34 18.30
CA LEU A 52 7.60 7.73 17.97
C LEU A 52 8.09 8.68 19.07
N ALA A 53 7.78 8.36 20.33
CA ALA A 53 8.19 9.16 21.48
C ALA A 53 9.72 9.21 21.64
N ALA A 54 10.41 8.08 21.45
CA ALA A 54 11.87 8.01 21.56
C ALA A 54 12.60 8.83 20.48
N ASN A 55 11.96 9.07 19.33
CA ASN A 55 12.49 9.86 18.23
C ASN A 55 11.90 11.29 18.16
N ASP A 56 11.08 11.68 19.14
CA ASP A 56 10.40 12.99 19.20
C ASP A 56 9.58 13.32 17.93
N ILE A 57 8.95 12.28 17.32
CA ILE A 57 8.17 12.42 16.10
C ILE A 57 6.69 12.53 16.47
N ARG A 58 6.07 13.66 16.12
CA ARG A 58 4.64 13.91 16.28
C ARG A 58 3.88 13.92 14.95
N ASP A 59 4.58 14.29 13.89
CA ASP A 59 4.07 14.27 12.50
C ASP A 59 5.10 13.52 11.67
N GLY A 60 4.73 12.35 11.12
CA GLY A 60 5.71 11.53 10.42
C GLY A 60 5.19 10.19 9.94
N TYR A 61 6.10 9.39 9.48
CA TYR A 61 5.84 8.07 8.90
C TYR A 61 6.45 6.96 9.76
N ILE A 62 5.72 5.87 9.85
CA ILE A 62 6.15 4.65 10.53
C ILE A 62 6.26 3.54 9.48
N ARG A 63 7.43 2.92 9.37
CA ARG A 63 7.63 1.66 8.67
C ARG A 63 7.69 0.53 9.70
N LEU A 64 6.65 -0.30 9.71
CA LEU A 64 6.55 -1.48 10.55
C LEU A 64 6.83 -2.71 9.69
N ILE A 65 7.80 -3.53 10.08
CA ILE A 65 8.23 -4.71 9.32
C ILE A 65 8.21 -5.91 10.28
N VAL A 66 7.68 -7.02 9.79
CA VAL A 66 7.82 -8.33 10.44
C VAL A 66 8.47 -9.28 9.46
N THR A 67 9.67 -9.74 9.76
CA THR A 67 10.38 -10.76 8.96
C THR A 67 10.25 -12.11 9.63
N ARG A 68 10.43 -13.18 8.86
CA ARG A 68 10.50 -14.53 9.45
C ARG A 68 11.68 -14.71 10.38
N GLY A 69 12.67 -13.83 10.32
CA GLY A 69 13.84 -13.83 11.19
C GLY A 69 15.03 -14.58 10.61
N GLU A 70 16.02 -14.78 11.48
CA GLU A 70 17.26 -15.44 11.13
C GLU A 70 17.04 -16.95 10.99
N GLY A 71 17.69 -17.55 9.97
CA GLY A 71 17.62 -18.98 9.70
C GLY A 71 18.81 -19.47 8.89
N THR A 72 18.83 -20.76 8.55
CA THR A 72 19.84 -21.35 7.68
C THR A 72 19.59 -21.01 6.22
N LEU A 73 20.60 -21.22 5.36
CA LEU A 73 20.44 -21.07 3.91
C LEU A 73 19.39 -22.06 3.37
N GLY A 74 18.49 -21.57 2.52
CA GLY A 74 17.44 -22.37 1.90
C GLY A 74 16.06 -21.71 2.01
N LEU A 75 15.02 -22.41 1.53
CA LEU A 75 13.66 -21.90 1.42
C LEU A 75 12.70 -22.48 2.47
N ASP A 76 13.16 -23.37 3.36
CA ASP A 76 12.33 -23.97 4.40
C ASP A 76 12.06 -22.94 5.52
N PRO A 77 10.81 -22.44 5.68
CA PRO A 77 10.47 -21.45 6.68
C PRO A 77 10.64 -21.96 8.12
N ASN A 78 10.59 -23.29 8.34
CA ASN A 78 10.77 -23.89 9.66
C ASN A 78 12.21 -23.82 10.17
N LYS A 79 13.16 -23.37 9.32
CA LYS A 79 14.55 -23.14 9.70
C LYS A 79 14.80 -21.76 10.33
N CYS A 80 13.79 -20.90 10.39
CA CYS A 80 13.83 -19.62 11.09
C CYS A 80 13.26 -19.79 12.50
N ALA A 81 14.10 -19.54 13.50
CA ALA A 81 13.75 -19.86 14.90
C ALA A 81 12.69 -18.89 15.47
N GLN A 82 12.75 -17.60 15.08
CA GLN A 82 11.88 -16.57 15.63
C GLN A 82 11.74 -15.39 14.66
N ALA A 83 10.49 -14.98 14.42
CA ALA A 83 10.19 -13.78 13.66
C ALA A 83 10.75 -12.52 14.38
N GLN A 84 11.11 -11.52 13.58
CA GLN A 84 11.67 -10.25 14.06
C GLN A 84 10.75 -9.09 13.70
N VAL A 85 10.52 -8.20 14.65
CA VAL A 85 9.78 -6.95 14.45
C VAL A 85 10.76 -5.79 14.36
N ILE A 86 10.60 -4.95 13.34
CA ILE A 86 11.42 -3.75 13.13
C ILE A 86 10.46 -2.58 12.95
N ILE A 87 10.63 -1.53 13.76
CA ILE A 87 9.86 -0.30 13.66
C ILE A 87 10.82 0.84 13.36
N ILE A 88 10.59 1.53 12.26
CA ILE A 88 11.37 2.70 11.83
C ILE A 88 10.41 3.88 11.80
N THR A 89 10.78 4.98 12.41
CA THR A 89 10.02 6.23 12.35
C THR A 89 10.87 7.33 11.74
N ASP A 90 10.30 8.08 10.79
CA ASP A 90 11.01 9.16 10.10
C ASP A 90 10.00 10.21 9.60
N MET A 91 10.51 11.36 9.18
CA MET A 91 9.74 12.34 8.42
C MET A 91 9.92 12.04 6.93
N ILE A 92 8.81 11.83 6.21
CA ILE A 92 8.88 11.61 4.76
C ILE A 92 8.06 12.66 4.02
N THR A 93 8.59 13.08 2.87
CA THR A 93 7.86 13.78 1.81
C THR A 93 7.97 12.91 0.58
N LEU A 94 6.87 12.26 0.18
CA LEU A 94 6.91 11.35 -0.96
C LEU A 94 6.99 12.09 -2.28
N TYR A 95 6.20 13.16 -2.40
CA TYR A 95 6.15 14.00 -3.58
C TYR A 95 6.38 15.47 -3.20
N PRO A 96 6.99 16.29 -4.08
CA PRO A 96 7.03 17.72 -3.93
C PRO A 96 5.62 18.35 -3.89
N ASP A 97 5.46 19.45 -3.15
CA ASP A 97 4.16 20.15 -2.99
C ASP A 97 3.51 20.50 -4.33
N GLU A 98 4.32 20.80 -5.35
CA GLU A 98 3.84 21.11 -6.71
C GLU A 98 2.99 19.99 -7.34
N PHE A 99 3.20 18.71 -6.95
CA PHE A 99 2.42 17.59 -7.46
C PHE A 99 1.06 17.48 -6.80
N TYR A 100 0.92 17.97 -5.58
CA TYR A 100 -0.38 18.07 -4.92
C TYR A 100 -1.22 19.25 -5.47
N GLU A 101 -0.56 20.32 -5.89
CA GLU A 101 -1.22 21.51 -6.46
C GLU A 101 -1.59 21.33 -7.94
N ASN A 102 -0.68 20.77 -8.74
CA ASN A 102 -0.78 20.73 -10.20
C ASN A 102 -1.07 19.34 -10.76
N GLY A 103 -1.11 18.31 -9.89
CA GLY A 103 -1.17 16.91 -10.31
C GLY A 103 0.18 16.38 -10.81
N LEU A 104 0.22 15.10 -11.09
CA LEU A 104 1.41 14.42 -11.60
C LEU A 104 1.08 13.59 -12.85
N ALA A 105 2.07 13.47 -13.74
CA ALA A 105 1.96 12.58 -14.88
C ALA A 105 2.29 11.15 -14.48
N ILE A 106 1.47 10.20 -14.93
CA ILE A 106 1.69 8.79 -14.80
C ILE A 106 1.75 8.11 -16.17
N VAL A 107 2.37 6.95 -16.26
CA VAL A 107 2.43 6.13 -17.46
C VAL A 107 1.88 4.74 -17.14
N THR A 108 1.29 4.06 -18.12
CA THR A 108 0.93 2.65 -17.98
C THR A 108 2.18 1.80 -18.14
N ALA A 109 2.54 1.03 -17.12
CA ALA A 109 3.67 0.11 -17.16
C ALA A 109 3.37 -1.09 -18.07
N LYS A 110 4.43 -1.65 -18.68
CA LYS A 110 4.38 -2.94 -19.37
C LYS A 110 4.41 -4.10 -18.38
N THR A 111 5.08 -3.89 -17.25
CA THR A 111 5.09 -4.83 -16.13
C THR A 111 3.69 -4.90 -15.53
N ILE A 112 3.05 -6.05 -15.67
CA ILE A 112 1.71 -6.28 -15.09
C ILE A 112 1.81 -6.54 -13.59
N ARG A 113 0.71 -6.33 -12.88
CA ARG A 113 0.56 -6.64 -11.47
C ARG A 113 0.71 -8.15 -11.23
N ASN A 114 1.26 -8.55 -10.10
CA ASN A 114 1.37 -9.96 -9.71
C ASN A 114 0.06 -10.71 -9.94
N HIS A 115 0.14 -11.87 -10.59
CA HIS A 115 -1.01 -12.77 -10.71
C HIS A 115 -1.37 -13.33 -9.31
N PRO A 116 -2.64 -13.27 -8.87
CA PRO A 116 -3.05 -13.70 -7.54
C PRO A 116 -2.67 -15.16 -7.21
N SER A 117 -2.64 -16.04 -8.23
CA SER A 117 -2.23 -17.44 -8.06
C SER A 117 -0.71 -17.63 -7.93
N ALA A 118 0.10 -16.62 -8.25
CA ALA A 118 1.57 -16.69 -8.11
C ALA A 118 2.04 -16.04 -6.81
N LEU A 119 1.66 -14.80 -6.59
CA LEU A 119 1.89 -14.04 -5.35
C LEU A 119 0.72 -13.08 -5.18
N ASP A 120 -0.19 -13.40 -4.26
CA ASP A 120 -1.40 -12.62 -4.03
C ASP A 120 -1.07 -11.15 -3.67
N PRO A 121 -1.48 -10.17 -4.51
CA PRO A 121 -1.22 -8.75 -4.27
C PRO A 121 -1.79 -8.20 -2.97
N GLN A 122 -2.77 -8.90 -2.38
CA GLN A 122 -3.35 -8.53 -1.09
C GLN A 122 -2.44 -8.86 0.10
N ILE A 123 -1.37 -9.63 -0.11
CA ILE A 123 -0.33 -9.83 0.89
C ILE A 123 0.63 -8.65 0.81
N LYS A 124 0.61 -7.77 1.81
CA LYS A 124 1.59 -6.68 1.89
C LYS A 124 2.94 -7.21 2.35
N SER A 125 3.56 -8.02 1.47
CA SER A 125 4.82 -8.71 1.71
C SER A 125 6.03 -7.83 1.40
N LEU A 126 7.21 -8.27 1.81
CA LEU A 126 8.50 -7.62 1.44
C LEU A 126 8.92 -7.88 -0.02
N ASN A 127 8.12 -8.62 -0.81
CA ASN A 127 8.40 -8.94 -2.21
C ASN A 127 7.86 -7.85 -3.16
N TYR A 128 8.45 -6.67 -3.12
CA TYR A 128 8.03 -5.50 -3.91
C TYR A 128 8.75 -5.35 -5.25
N LEU A 129 9.47 -6.38 -5.70
CA LEU A 129 10.23 -6.29 -6.95
C LEU A 129 9.33 -6.03 -8.17
N ASN A 130 8.13 -6.62 -8.21
CA ASN A 130 7.13 -6.34 -9.26
C ASN A 130 6.78 -4.85 -9.34
N ASN A 131 6.48 -4.23 -8.20
CA ASN A 131 6.18 -2.80 -8.09
C ASN A 131 7.40 -1.93 -8.46
N ILE A 132 8.61 -2.34 -8.03
CA ILE A 132 9.86 -1.64 -8.36
C ILE A 132 10.14 -1.67 -9.86
N LEU A 133 9.90 -2.79 -10.54
CA LEU A 133 10.09 -2.89 -11.99
C LEU A 133 9.15 -1.95 -12.74
N ALA A 134 7.88 -1.88 -12.37
CA ALA A 134 6.94 -0.92 -12.93
C ALA A 134 7.35 0.53 -12.62
N LYS A 135 7.82 0.81 -11.39
CA LYS A 135 8.34 2.13 -11.00
C LYS A 135 9.53 2.56 -11.87
N ILE A 136 10.43 1.63 -12.17
CA ILE A 136 11.56 1.90 -13.08
C ILE A 136 11.08 2.29 -14.49
N GLU A 137 10.00 1.68 -14.98
CA GLU A 137 9.40 2.09 -16.27
C GLU A 137 8.85 3.51 -16.20
N GLY A 138 8.13 3.85 -15.13
CA GLY A 138 7.66 5.21 -14.88
C GLY A 138 8.79 6.23 -14.89
N LEU A 139 9.83 5.99 -14.10
CA LEU A 139 11.00 6.88 -14.03
C LEU A 139 11.71 7.03 -15.38
N LYS A 140 11.85 5.96 -16.16
CA LYS A 140 12.42 6.04 -17.51
C LYS A 140 11.55 6.84 -18.49
N ALA A 141 10.24 6.89 -18.27
CA ALA A 141 9.32 7.70 -19.05
C ALA A 141 9.23 9.16 -18.56
N GLY A 142 9.98 9.53 -17.51
CA GLY A 142 9.93 10.85 -16.89
C GLY A 142 8.74 11.06 -15.96
N CYS A 143 8.05 9.98 -15.57
CA CYS A 143 6.92 10.01 -14.65
C CYS A 143 7.36 9.52 -13.26
N VAL A 144 6.77 10.09 -12.21
CA VAL A 144 7.08 9.70 -10.83
C VAL A 144 6.27 8.48 -10.38
N GLU A 145 5.22 8.12 -11.13
CA GLU A 145 4.40 6.95 -10.83
C GLU A 145 4.01 6.19 -12.11
N ALA A 146 3.64 4.93 -11.96
CA ALA A 146 3.18 4.10 -13.08
C ALA A 146 1.96 3.27 -12.68
N LEU A 147 0.97 3.27 -13.58
CA LEU A 147 -0.24 2.47 -13.50
C LEU A 147 0.05 1.05 -13.96
N MET A 148 -0.36 0.07 -13.20
CA MET A 148 -0.21 -1.35 -13.50
C MET A 148 -1.55 -1.97 -13.89
N LEU A 149 -1.55 -2.75 -14.95
CA LEU A 149 -2.68 -3.58 -15.34
C LEU A 149 -2.51 -5.00 -14.76
N ASN A 150 -3.62 -5.70 -14.59
CA ASN A 150 -3.60 -7.12 -14.24
C ASN A 150 -3.38 -8.01 -15.48
N HIS A 151 -3.43 -9.32 -15.31
CA HIS A 151 -3.21 -10.29 -16.37
C HIS A 151 -4.35 -10.36 -17.41
N GLU A 152 -5.50 -9.76 -17.11
CA GLU A 152 -6.65 -9.63 -18.02
C GLU A 152 -6.62 -8.30 -18.79
N GLY A 153 -5.62 -7.44 -18.52
CA GLY A 153 -5.50 -6.11 -19.13
C GLY A 153 -6.35 -5.04 -18.46
N GLU A 154 -6.93 -5.34 -17.30
CA GLU A 154 -7.73 -4.40 -16.52
C GLU A 154 -6.84 -3.57 -15.60
N VAL A 155 -7.28 -2.37 -15.28
CA VAL A 155 -6.61 -1.48 -14.33
C VAL A 155 -6.60 -2.12 -12.94
N ALA A 156 -5.41 -2.23 -12.35
CA ALA A 156 -5.24 -2.66 -10.97
C ALA A 156 -4.96 -1.44 -10.06
N GLU A 157 -3.73 -1.09 -9.89
CA GLU A 157 -3.29 0.00 -9.00
C GLU A 157 -1.97 0.59 -9.52
N CYS A 158 -1.49 1.67 -8.93
CA CYS A 158 -0.15 2.18 -9.20
C CYS A 158 0.92 1.42 -8.41
N THR A 159 2.20 1.82 -8.55
CA THR A 159 3.30 1.05 -7.93
C THR A 159 3.29 1.08 -6.40
N GLY A 160 2.73 2.12 -5.80
CA GLY A 160 2.60 2.28 -4.34
C GLY A 160 1.21 2.72 -3.87
N ASP A 161 0.30 3.05 -4.79
CA ASP A 161 -0.94 3.74 -4.53
C ASP A 161 -2.13 3.06 -5.22
N ASN A 162 -3.31 3.17 -4.60
CA ASN A 162 -4.56 2.83 -5.26
C ASN A 162 -4.99 3.97 -6.19
N ILE A 163 -5.78 3.66 -7.22
CA ILE A 163 -6.29 4.63 -8.17
C ILE A 163 -7.80 4.79 -8.01
N PHE A 164 -8.26 6.04 -8.12
CA PHE A 164 -9.66 6.43 -8.21
C PHE A 164 -9.88 7.27 -9.46
N ILE A 165 -11.06 7.13 -10.03
CA ILE A 165 -11.58 8.02 -11.07
C ILE A 165 -12.93 8.58 -10.65
N VAL A 166 -13.26 9.76 -11.14
CA VAL A 166 -14.62 10.31 -11.06
C VAL A 166 -15.20 10.33 -12.46
N ASN A 167 -16.39 9.77 -12.61
CA ASN A 167 -17.11 9.77 -13.88
C ASN A 167 -18.59 10.12 -13.63
N ALA A 168 -19.05 11.21 -14.23
CA ALA A 168 -20.41 11.73 -14.06
C ALA A 168 -20.84 11.85 -12.57
N GLY A 169 -19.91 12.28 -11.70
CA GLY A 169 -20.15 12.47 -10.27
C GLY A 169 -20.16 11.17 -9.44
N VAL A 170 -19.78 10.04 -10.02
CA VAL A 170 -19.60 8.75 -9.31
C VAL A 170 -18.12 8.51 -9.07
N LEU A 171 -17.73 8.26 -7.84
CA LEU A 171 -16.38 7.86 -7.46
C LEU A 171 -16.19 6.36 -7.73
N GLN A 172 -15.22 6.00 -8.54
CA GLN A 172 -14.97 4.62 -8.94
C GLN A 172 -13.52 4.22 -8.67
N THR A 173 -13.32 2.96 -8.29
CA THR A 173 -11.99 2.37 -8.06
C THR A 173 -12.02 0.89 -8.45
N PRO A 174 -10.89 0.30 -8.87
CA PRO A 174 -10.84 -1.13 -9.16
C PRO A 174 -11.22 -1.98 -7.94
N PRO A 175 -11.95 -3.10 -8.15
CA PRO A 175 -12.28 -4.03 -7.08
C PRO A 175 -11.02 -4.80 -6.63
N VAL A 176 -11.07 -5.37 -5.44
CA VAL A 176 -9.96 -6.17 -4.90
C VAL A 176 -9.62 -7.36 -5.81
N SER A 177 -10.61 -7.91 -6.52
CA SER A 177 -10.41 -8.99 -7.50
C SER A 177 -9.55 -8.60 -8.70
N ALA A 178 -9.40 -7.31 -9.00
CA ALA A 178 -8.48 -6.84 -10.05
C ALA A 178 -7.00 -7.01 -9.68
N GLY A 179 -6.68 -7.47 -8.47
CA GLY A 179 -5.31 -7.67 -7.99
C GLY A 179 -4.72 -6.45 -7.32
N VAL A 180 -5.54 -5.65 -6.64
CA VAL A 180 -5.12 -4.48 -5.87
C VAL A 180 -4.88 -4.84 -4.41
N LEU A 181 -4.01 -4.10 -3.75
CA LEU A 181 -3.95 -4.10 -2.30
C LEU A 181 -5.17 -3.35 -1.74
N GLN A 182 -5.84 -3.94 -0.76
CA GLN A 182 -6.92 -3.26 -0.03
C GLN A 182 -6.33 -2.14 0.84
N GLY A 183 -6.17 -0.95 0.26
CA GLY A 183 -5.55 0.21 0.90
C GLY A 183 -6.37 0.74 2.07
N VAL A 184 -5.71 1.09 3.18
CA VAL A 184 -6.38 1.74 4.33
C VAL A 184 -6.83 3.14 3.93
N THR A 185 -5.99 3.91 3.24
CA THR A 185 -6.36 5.22 2.69
C THR A 185 -7.49 5.09 1.65
N ARG A 186 -7.43 4.08 0.78
CA ARG A 186 -8.54 3.76 -0.15
C ARG A 186 -9.86 3.57 0.60
N GLY A 187 -9.85 2.79 1.68
CA GLY A 187 -11.03 2.57 2.52
C GLY A 187 -11.55 3.86 3.15
N ALA A 188 -10.67 4.69 3.69
CA ALA A 188 -11.00 5.97 4.29
C ALA A 188 -11.65 6.94 3.27
N VAL A 189 -11.10 7.03 2.05
CA VAL A 189 -11.68 7.85 0.96
C VAL A 189 -13.08 7.37 0.58
N MET A 190 -13.27 6.06 0.45
CA MET A 190 -14.59 5.49 0.14
C MET A 190 -15.62 5.74 1.25
N GLU A 191 -15.19 5.72 2.51
CA GLU A 191 -16.02 6.05 3.68
C GLU A 191 -16.46 7.51 3.63
N LEU A 192 -15.49 8.44 3.56
CA LEU A 192 -15.74 9.88 3.52
C LEU A 192 -16.63 10.28 2.33
N ALA A 193 -16.38 9.73 1.15
CA ALA A 193 -17.20 10.00 -0.02
C ALA A 193 -18.67 9.57 0.19
N ARG A 194 -18.89 8.40 0.81
CA ARG A 194 -20.26 7.95 1.15
C ARG A 194 -20.93 8.82 2.21
N GLU A 195 -20.19 9.27 3.22
CA GLU A 195 -20.68 10.19 4.25
C GLU A 195 -21.09 11.54 3.64
N ASP A 196 -20.36 12.01 2.64
CA ASP A 196 -20.69 13.23 1.89
C ASP A 196 -21.79 13.03 0.82
N GLY A 197 -22.36 11.82 0.74
CA GLY A 197 -23.42 11.50 -0.21
C GLY A 197 -22.97 11.26 -1.64
N ILE A 198 -21.67 11.12 -1.89
CA ILE A 198 -21.10 10.76 -3.17
C ILE A 198 -21.28 9.25 -3.39
N LYS A 199 -21.79 8.88 -4.56
CA LYS A 199 -21.90 7.47 -4.93
C LYS A 199 -20.52 6.88 -5.15
N VAL A 200 -20.24 5.73 -4.51
CA VAL A 200 -18.95 5.03 -4.61
C VAL A 200 -19.18 3.64 -5.16
N GLU A 201 -18.44 3.28 -6.20
CA GLU A 201 -18.50 1.97 -6.86
C GLU A 201 -17.12 1.33 -6.97
N GLU A 202 -17.06 0.03 -6.71
CA GLU A 202 -15.92 -0.80 -7.08
C GLU A 202 -16.23 -1.46 -8.42
N VAL A 203 -15.49 -1.09 -9.46
CA VAL A 203 -15.77 -1.53 -10.85
C VAL A 203 -14.48 -1.96 -11.55
N THR A 204 -14.56 -3.01 -12.33
CA THR A 204 -13.53 -3.34 -13.31
C THR A 204 -13.45 -2.21 -14.33
N MET A 205 -12.26 -1.71 -14.61
CA MET A 205 -12.04 -0.64 -15.55
C MET A 205 -10.85 -0.92 -16.48
N THR A 206 -10.93 -0.36 -17.66
CA THR A 206 -9.87 -0.39 -18.65
C THR A 206 -9.05 0.90 -18.58
N ILE A 207 -7.95 0.95 -19.33
CA ILE A 207 -7.16 2.19 -19.43
C ILE A 207 -7.96 3.30 -20.15
N GLU A 208 -8.84 2.92 -21.08
CA GLU A 208 -9.73 3.85 -21.79
C GLU A 208 -10.71 4.53 -20.83
N ASP A 209 -11.22 3.80 -19.81
CA ASP A 209 -12.09 4.36 -18.79
C ASP A 209 -11.34 5.43 -17.97
N VAL A 210 -10.06 5.19 -17.65
CA VAL A 210 -9.23 6.17 -16.94
C VAL A 210 -9.01 7.42 -17.77
N TYR A 211 -8.76 7.29 -19.08
CA TYR A 211 -8.60 8.45 -19.98
C TYR A 211 -9.91 9.21 -20.25
N ALA A 212 -11.04 8.53 -20.16
CA ALA A 212 -12.36 9.14 -20.37
C ALA A 212 -12.95 9.78 -19.11
N ALA A 213 -12.34 9.55 -17.95
CA ALA A 213 -12.83 10.06 -16.66
C ALA A 213 -12.75 11.59 -16.58
N ASP A 214 -13.66 12.19 -15.82
CA ASP A 214 -13.66 13.62 -15.53
C ASP A 214 -12.48 14.00 -14.63
N GLU A 215 -12.14 13.11 -13.64
CA GLU A 215 -11.05 13.29 -12.69
C GLU A 215 -10.38 11.93 -12.40
N CYS A 216 -9.11 11.99 -12.04
CA CYS A 216 -8.34 10.83 -11.58
C CYS A 216 -7.40 11.25 -10.45
N PHE A 217 -7.32 10.45 -9.38
CA PHE A 217 -6.36 10.67 -8.30
C PHE A 217 -5.85 9.36 -7.70
N LEU A 218 -4.74 9.46 -7.01
CA LEU A 218 -4.07 8.34 -6.34
C LEU A 218 -4.19 8.47 -4.83
N THR A 219 -4.16 7.34 -4.13
CA THR A 219 -4.20 7.31 -2.67
C THR A 219 -3.25 6.28 -2.10
N GLY A 220 -2.47 6.69 -1.11
CA GLY A 220 -1.59 5.80 -0.37
C GLY A 220 -1.17 6.42 0.95
N THR A 221 -0.83 5.61 1.94
CA THR A 221 -0.43 6.12 3.26
C THR A 221 0.83 7.01 3.21
N ALA A 222 1.71 6.80 2.24
CA ALA A 222 2.92 7.60 2.08
C ALA A 222 2.68 8.84 1.19
N ALA A 223 1.74 8.73 0.24
CA ALA A 223 1.38 9.81 -0.70
C ALA A 223 0.35 10.79 -0.10
N GLU A 224 -0.45 10.33 0.86
CA GLU A 224 -1.62 11.03 1.46
C GLU A 224 -2.80 11.25 0.54
#